data_25a3f57c777a0e408143d3a80d2af491
#
_entry.id   25a3f57c777a0e408143d3a80d2af491
#
_cell.length_a   1.000
_cell.length_b   1.000
_cell.length_c   1.000
_cell.angle_alpha   90.00
_cell.angle_beta   90.00
_cell.angle_gamma   90.00
#
_symmetry.space_group_name_H-M   'P 1'
#
loop_
_entity.id
_entity.type
_entity.pdbx_description
1 polymer ?
#
loop_
_entity_poly.entity_id
_entity_poly.type
_entity_poly.pdbx_seq_one_letter_code
_entity_poly.pdbx_strand_id
1 'polypeptide(L)'
;MKTNKIPQSLLLLASTATLLSSGYAADKPKTFALVPKTISVPFYADVEKGCKEEAKKLGVQVIYTGPDTADEAEQVKILRDVVTRGVSGLAIAPMNADSVVGVIADALKKGIPVITFDSDSPNSKRICYVGTDNKEAGKEAGKAFKQHLPKGKFAILTGGLAAANLNERIEGFKEIVTGSDYTEISGSPFPCDDDAVKGVQIIQDILTRYPNLDGIFCSGGWPLFGAPEAYVKALGKRVEDLKANKFVIVSFDTLPEELKLLKNGFCSALIGQRPYAMGAKSMDVLNDLSEGKKGENVNTGVDVVDSSNVDQFLK
;
A
#
# COMPACT_ATOMS: atom_id res chain seq x y z
N MET A 1 24.95 -101.18 28.19
CA MET A 1 25.29 -99.82 28.59
C MET A 1 25.07 -98.96 27.38
N LYS A 2 24.03 -98.12 27.34
CA LYS A 2 23.62 -97.31 26.16
C LYS A 2 23.84 -95.86 26.51
N THR A 3 24.66 -95.20 25.76
CA THR A 3 24.93 -93.79 25.85
C THR A 3 23.98 -93.01 24.91
N ASN A 4 23.14 -92.22 25.50
CA ASN A 4 22.26 -91.29 24.73
C ASN A 4 22.96 -89.99 24.44
N LYS A 5 23.05 -89.61 23.14
CA LYS A 5 23.50 -88.31 22.67
C LYS A 5 22.30 -87.38 22.61
N ILE A 6 22.49 -86.15 23.20
CA ILE A 6 21.54 -85.07 23.13
C ILE A 6 21.81 -84.26 21.85
N PRO A 7 20.83 -83.88 21.03
CA PRO A 7 21.06 -82.96 19.88
C PRO A 7 21.13 -81.56 20.27
N GLN A 8 22.09 -80.83 19.68
CA GLN A 8 22.26 -79.39 19.78
C GLN A 8 21.11 -78.68 19.06
N SER A 9 20.34 -77.87 19.80
CA SER A 9 19.30 -77.02 19.25
C SER A 9 19.96 -75.75 18.75
N LEU A 10 19.76 -75.46 17.47
CA LEU A 10 20.14 -74.24 16.77
C LEU A 10 19.30 -73.06 17.29
N LEU A 11 19.93 -72.10 17.94
CA LEU A 11 19.28 -70.80 18.29
C LEU A 11 19.33 -69.90 17.06
N LEU A 12 18.19 -69.71 16.37
CA LEU A 12 18.01 -68.67 15.36
C LEU A 12 17.78 -67.35 16.07
N LEU A 13 18.78 -66.45 16.00
CA LEU A 13 18.61 -65.01 16.36
C LEU A 13 17.83 -64.34 15.21
N ALA A 14 16.56 -64.09 15.44
CA ALA A 14 15.77 -63.18 14.59
C ALA A 14 16.12 -61.72 14.92
N SER A 15 16.97 -61.12 14.09
CA SER A 15 17.24 -59.69 14.12
C SER A 15 16.02 -58.94 13.56
N THR A 16 15.16 -58.42 14.44
CA THR A 16 14.11 -57.46 14.05
C THR A 16 14.75 -56.13 13.74
N ALA A 17 15.00 -55.86 12.47
CA ALA A 17 15.33 -54.48 11.98
C ALA A 17 14.11 -53.61 12.12
N THR A 18 14.06 -52.81 13.17
CA THR A 18 13.06 -51.72 13.32
C THR A 18 13.42 -50.62 12.32
N LEU A 19 12.75 -50.64 11.17
CA LEU A 19 12.74 -49.50 10.23
C LEU A 19 12.08 -48.32 10.95
N LEU A 20 12.88 -47.46 11.52
CA LEU A 20 12.47 -46.09 11.88
C LEU A 20 12.11 -45.36 10.57
N SER A 21 10.84 -45.45 10.16
CA SER A 21 10.28 -44.54 9.18
C SER A 21 10.25 -43.18 9.81
N SER A 22 11.32 -42.39 9.61
CA SER A 22 11.28 -40.94 9.81
C SER A 22 10.23 -40.43 8.83
N GLY A 23 8.99 -40.35 9.31
CA GLY A 23 7.92 -39.66 8.61
C GLY A 23 8.37 -38.20 8.50
N TYR A 24 8.88 -37.82 7.34
CA TYR A 24 8.92 -36.43 6.95
C TYR A 24 7.46 -35.96 6.97
N ALA A 25 7.04 -35.38 8.08
CA ALA A 25 5.89 -34.49 8.08
C ALA A 25 6.22 -33.41 7.06
N ALA A 26 5.61 -33.46 5.88
CA ALA A 26 5.75 -32.39 4.92
C ALA A 26 5.35 -31.09 5.64
N ASP A 27 6.29 -30.20 5.87
CA ASP A 27 6.00 -28.90 6.46
C ASP A 27 4.87 -28.28 5.67
N LYS A 28 3.81 -27.88 6.37
CA LYS A 28 2.69 -27.19 5.72
C LYS A 28 3.26 -25.97 4.98
N PRO A 29 2.87 -25.75 3.73
CA PRO A 29 3.38 -24.62 2.98
C PRO A 29 3.12 -23.32 3.76
N LYS A 30 4.14 -22.48 3.90
CA LYS A 30 4.02 -21.18 4.53
C LYS A 30 2.87 -20.41 3.86
N THR A 31 2.01 -19.81 4.66
CA THR A 31 0.89 -18.99 4.17
C THR A 31 1.03 -17.60 4.73
N PHE A 32 1.26 -16.61 3.87
CA PHE A 32 1.28 -15.22 4.25
C PHE A 32 -0.06 -14.55 3.95
N ALA A 33 -0.37 -13.47 4.68
CA ALA A 33 -1.54 -12.66 4.39
C ALA A 33 -1.14 -11.23 4.11
N LEU A 34 -1.78 -10.62 3.09
CA LEU A 34 -1.73 -9.20 2.81
C LEU A 34 -3.13 -8.61 2.96
N VAL A 35 -3.25 -7.58 3.78
CA VAL A 35 -4.52 -6.89 4.04
C VAL A 35 -4.37 -5.42 3.66
N PRO A 36 -4.86 -5.01 2.47
CA PRO A 36 -4.85 -3.63 2.01
C PRO A 36 -5.89 -2.77 2.76
N LYS A 37 -5.91 -1.45 2.50
CA LYS A 37 -6.97 -0.57 2.98
C LYS A 37 -8.32 -1.00 2.42
N THR A 38 -8.40 -1.19 1.11
CA THR A 38 -9.58 -1.74 0.42
C THR A 38 -9.14 -2.62 -0.74
N ILE A 39 -10.02 -3.49 -1.22
CA ILE A 39 -9.76 -4.31 -2.41
C ILE A 39 -10.35 -3.68 -3.69
N SER A 40 -11.17 -2.64 -3.59
CA SER A 40 -11.85 -2.01 -4.73
C SER A 40 -11.03 -0.92 -5.42
N VAL A 41 -10.00 -0.37 -4.78
CA VAL A 41 -9.16 0.68 -5.36
C VAL A 41 -8.16 0.07 -6.35
N PRO A 42 -8.08 0.55 -7.61
CA PRO A 42 -7.22 -0.03 -8.65
C PRO A 42 -5.74 -0.13 -8.27
N PHE A 43 -5.22 0.79 -7.48
CA PHE A 43 -3.87 0.75 -6.91
C PHE A 43 -3.55 -0.61 -6.26
N TYR A 44 -4.50 -1.15 -5.50
CA TYR A 44 -4.30 -2.42 -4.79
C TYR A 44 -4.41 -3.65 -5.68
N ALA A 45 -4.94 -3.55 -6.90
CA ALA A 45 -4.89 -4.65 -7.86
C ALA A 45 -3.44 -4.94 -8.31
N ASP A 46 -2.61 -3.90 -8.47
CA ASP A 46 -1.19 -4.08 -8.76
C ASP A 46 -0.40 -4.62 -7.56
N VAL A 47 -0.75 -4.22 -6.32
CA VAL A 47 -0.20 -4.83 -5.11
C VAL A 47 -0.53 -6.33 -5.06
N GLU A 48 -1.78 -6.70 -5.32
CA GLU A 48 -2.24 -8.09 -5.35
C GLU A 48 -1.48 -8.90 -6.40
N LYS A 49 -1.31 -8.35 -7.61
CA LYS A 49 -0.54 -8.96 -8.67
C LYS A 49 0.89 -9.22 -8.25
N GLY A 50 1.57 -8.20 -7.70
CA GLY A 50 2.95 -8.32 -7.24
C GLY A 50 3.11 -9.38 -6.17
N CYS A 51 2.24 -9.39 -5.16
CA CYS A 51 2.31 -10.38 -4.09
C CYS A 51 2.01 -11.81 -4.56
N LYS A 52 1.05 -12.02 -5.46
CA LYS A 52 0.72 -13.36 -5.99
C LYS A 52 1.84 -13.92 -6.86
N GLU A 53 2.44 -13.10 -7.70
CA GLU A 53 3.55 -13.51 -8.55
C GLU A 53 4.78 -13.85 -7.71
N GLU A 54 5.09 -13.06 -6.68
CA GLU A 54 6.23 -13.34 -5.80
C GLU A 54 5.99 -14.56 -4.92
N ALA A 55 4.78 -14.73 -4.37
CA ALA A 55 4.39 -15.94 -3.64
C ALA A 55 4.63 -17.22 -4.46
N LYS A 56 4.29 -17.19 -5.77
CA LYS A 56 4.53 -18.30 -6.68
C LYS A 56 6.02 -18.61 -6.85
N LYS A 57 6.88 -17.57 -6.97
CA LYS A 57 8.34 -17.75 -7.10
C LYS A 57 8.95 -18.33 -5.82
N LEU A 58 8.46 -17.88 -4.66
CA LEU A 58 8.91 -18.34 -3.34
C LEU A 58 8.35 -19.73 -2.96
N GLY A 59 7.39 -20.27 -3.71
CA GLY A 59 6.74 -21.55 -3.38
C GLY A 59 5.86 -21.49 -2.13
N VAL A 60 5.31 -20.32 -1.80
CA VAL A 60 4.46 -20.08 -0.62
C VAL A 60 3.02 -19.77 -1.03
N GLN A 61 2.08 -19.89 -0.07
CA GLN A 61 0.70 -19.48 -0.27
C GLN A 61 0.49 -18.04 0.18
N VAL A 62 -0.45 -17.34 -0.46
CA VAL A 62 -0.86 -16.00 -0.05
C VAL A 62 -2.37 -15.90 0.07
N ILE A 63 -2.83 -15.26 1.16
CA ILE A 63 -4.20 -14.79 1.37
C ILE A 63 -4.18 -13.29 1.12
N TYR A 64 -4.85 -12.85 0.05
CA TYR A 64 -5.09 -11.44 -0.21
C TYR A 64 -6.55 -11.14 0.12
N THR A 65 -6.81 -10.30 1.11
CA THR A 65 -8.16 -10.01 1.61
C THR A 65 -8.19 -8.66 2.28
N GLY A 66 -9.30 -7.95 2.14
CA GLY A 66 -9.51 -6.64 2.73
C GLY A 66 -10.96 -6.23 2.63
N PRO A 67 -11.36 -5.10 3.21
CA PRO A 67 -12.72 -4.58 3.05
C PRO A 67 -12.98 -4.12 1.61
N ASP A 68 -14.23 -4.20 1.18
CA ASP A 68 -14.64 -3.71 -0.14
C ASP A 68 -14.63 -2.18 -0.23
N THR A 69 -14.92 -1.51 0.88
CA THR A 69 -14.93 -0.05 1.01
C THR A 69 -14.02 0.39 2.15
N ALA A 70 -13.75 1.68 2.27
CA ALA A 70 -12.94 2.24 3.36
C ALA A 70 -13.68 2.14 4.71
N ASP A 71 -13.72 0.93 5.28
CA ASP A 71 -14.30 0.60 6.59
C ASP A 71 -13.21 0.11 7.54
N GLU A 72 -12.82 0.97 8.46
CA GLU A 72 -11.78 0.72 9.45
C GLU A 72 -12.13 -0.45 10.40
N ALA A 73 -13.39 -0.53 10.84
CA ALA A 73 -13.84 -1.57 11.75
C ALA A 73 -13.84 -2.94 11.05
N GLU A 74 -14.24 -2.99 9.78
CA GLU A 74 -14.15 -4.20 8.98
C GLU A 74 -12.70 -4.62 8.74
N GLN A 75 -11.79 -3.68 8.45
CA GLN A 75 -10.37 -4.00 8.32
C GLN A 75 -9.83 -4.67 9.60
N VAL A 76 -10.11 -4.12 10.78
CA VAL A 76 -9.68 -4.68 12.06
C VAL A 76 -10.27 -6.07 12.29
N LYS A 77 -11.53 -6.31 11.91
CA LYS A 77 -12.17 -7.62 11.99
C LYS A 77 -11.48 -8.64 11.08
N ILE A 78 -11.24 -8.29 9.82
CA ILE A 78 -10.50 -9.15 8.86
C ILE A 78 -9.11 -9.50 9.40
N LEU A 79 -8.39 -8.53 9.96
CA LEU A 79 -7.07 -8.75 10.56
C LEU A 79 -7.12 -9.74 11.71
N ARG A 80 -8.12 -9.65 12.60
CA ARG A 80 -8.30 -10.59 13.71
C ARG A 80 -8.59 -12.01 13.20
N ASP A 81 -9.39 -12.14 12.15
CA ASP A 81 -9.69 -13.43 11.53
C ASP A 81 -8.44 -14.06 10.91
N VAL A 82 -7.62 -13.27 10.20
CA VAL A 82 -6.33 -13.70 9.64
C VAL A 82 -5.38 -14.18 10.73
N VAL A 83 -5.24 -13.40 11.81
CA VAL A 83 -4.40 -13.76 12.98
C VAL A 83 -4.91 -15.04 13.66
N THR A 84 -6.22 -15.26 13.69
CA THR A 84 -6.83 -16.47 14.28
C THR A 84 -6.57 -17.71 13.41
N ARG A 85 -6.51 -17.57 12.09
CA ARG A 85 -6.17 -18.67 11.17
C ARG A 85 -4.72 -19.15 11.31
N GLY A 86 -3.83 -18.36 11.94
CA GLY A 86 -2.45 -18.75 12.19
C GLY A 86 -1.59 -18.72 10.94
N VAL A 87 -1.57 -17.60 10.25
CA VAL A 87 -0.69 -17.37 9.07
C VAL A 87 0.79 -17.32 9.47
N SER A 88 1.68 -17.59 8.52
CA SER A 88 3.14 -17.55 8.72
C SER A 88 3.72 -16.14 8.77
N GLY A 89 2.96 -15.13 8.38
CA GLY A 89 3.32 -13.72 8.43
C GLY A 89 2.19 -12.85 7.88
N LEU A 90 2.16 -11.59 8.26
CA LEU A 90 1.08 -10.64 7.97
C LEU A 90 1.64 -9.30 7.51
N ALA A 91 1.20 -8.82 6.35
CA ALA A 91 1.42 -7.47 5.86
C ALA A 91 0.11 -6.68 5.90
N ILE A 92 0.14 -5.46 6.39
CA ILE A 92 -1.04 -4.60 6.58
C ILE A 92 -0.79 -3.23 5.94
N ALA A 93 -1.76 -2.72 5.19
CA ALA A 93 -1.83 -1.30 4.85
C ALA A 93 -2.92 -0.65 5.73
N PRO A 94 -2.58 -0.03 6.86
CA PRO A 94 -3.58 0.52 7.77
C PRO A 94 -4.38 1.68 7.17
N MET A 95 -5.70 1.67 7.30
CA MET A 95 -6.53 2.86 7.07
C MET A 95 -6.29 3.92 8.13
N ASN A 96 -6.25 3.47 9.38
CA ASN A 96 -5.94 4.26 10.55
C ASN A 96 -4.72 3.65 11.25
N ALA A 97 -3.69 4.46 11.44
CA ALA A 97 -2.41 4.02 11.98
C ALA A 97 -2.52 3.43 13.40
N ASP A 98 -3.46 3.90 14.21
CA ASP A 98 -3.61 3.51 15.61
C ASP A 98 -4.60 2.35 15.81
N SER A 99 -5.60 2.19 14.95
CA SER A 99 -6.62 1.14 15.10
C SER A 99 -6.06 -0.28 14.99
N VAL A 100 -4.95 -0.45 14.30
CA VAL A 100 -4.30 -1.76 14.07
C VAL A 100 -3.27 -2.11 15.15
N VAL A 101 -2.90 -1.19 16.05
CA VAL A 101 -1.85 -1.40 17.07
C VAL A 101 -2.14 -2.63 17.93
N GLY A 102 -3.38 -2.80 18.38
CA GLY A 102 -3.80 -3.93 19.21
C GLY A 102 -3.67 -5.27 18.49
N VAL A 103 -4.17 -5.35 17.26
CA VAL A 103 -4.12 -6.60 16.48
C VAL A 103 -2.69 -6.96 16.06
N ILE A 104 -1.84 -5.98 15.78
CA ILE A 104 -0.40 -6.20 15.53
C ILE A 104 0.26 -6.80 16.77
N ALA A 105 0.01 -6.24 17.95
CA ALA A 105 0.57 -6.76 19.19
C ALA A 105 0.12 -8.21 19.47
N ASP A 106 -1.15 -8.53 19.20
CA ASP A 106 -1.69 -9.88 19.38
C ASP A 106 -1.13 -10.90 18.38
N ALA A 107 -0.91 -10.49 17.12
CA ALA A 107 -0.24 -11.32 16.11
C ALA A 107 1.20 -11.66 16.53
N LEU A 108 1.96 -10.65 16.94
CA LEU A 108 3.35 -10.83 17.39
C LEU A 108 3.45 -11.73 18.64
N LYS A 109 2.51 -11.62 19.61
CA LYS A 109 2.45 -12.55 20.76
C LYS A 109 2.22 -14.01 20.35
N LYS A 110 1.56 -14.24 19.21
CA LYS A 110 1.35 -15.59 18.63
C LYS A 110 2.54 -16.05 17.77
N GLY A 111 3.61 -15.27 17.68
CA GLY A 111 4.79 -15.58 16.85
C GLY A 111 4.58 -15.30 15.36
N ILE A 112 3.52 -14.57 14.98
CA ILE A 112 3.26 -14.17 13.61
C ILE A 112 4.02 -12.85 13.35
N PRO A 113 5.05 -12.82 12.48
CA PRO A 113 5.73 -11.58 12.12
C PRO A 113 4.76 -10.65 11.37
N VAL A 114 4.80 -9.37 11.72
CA VAL A 114 3.93 -8.34 11.10
C VAL A 114 4.77 -7.22 10.52
N ILE A 115 4.49 -6.88 9.28
CA ILE A 115 5.00 -5.70 8.59
C ILE A 115 3.84 -4.81 8.16
N THR A 116 4.13 -3.54 7.90
CA THR A 116 3.19 -2.64 7.21
C THR A 116 3.65 -2.39 5.77
N PHE A 117 2.72 -2.07 4.88
CA PHE A 117 3.03 -1.66 3.52
C PHE A 117 2.12 -0.49 3.09
N ASP A 118 2.53 0.30 2.08
CA ASP A 118 1.80 1.46 1.57
C ASP A 118 1.52 2.55 2.63
N SER A 119 0.82 2.21 3.70
CA SER A 119 0.58 3.05 4.87
C SER A 119 1.17 2.41 6.11
N ASP A 120 1.62 3.21 7.06
CA ASP A 120 2.32 2.72 8.25
C ASP A 120 1.50 2.87 9.54
N SER A 121 1.93 2.14 10.58
CA SER A 121 1.49 2.24 11.97
C SER A 121 2.72 2.44 12.86
N PRO A 122 3.30 3.64 12.91
CA PRO A 122 4.58 3.89 13.57
C PRO A 122 4.52 3.68 15.10
N ASN A 123 3.33 3.82 15.70
CA ASN A 123 3.11 3.57 17.13
C ASN A 123 2.96 2.07 17.47
N SER A 124 2.90 1.19 16.48
CA SER A 124 2.81 -0.26 16.67
C SER A 124 4.19 -0.90 16.85
N LYS A 125 4.19 -2.20 17.19
CA LYS A 125 5.40 -3.01 17.23
C LYS A 125 5.64 -3.78 15.93
N ARG A 126 5.12 -3.31 14.80
CA ARG A 126 5.40 -3.90 13.49
C ARG A 126 6.92 -3.97 13.27
N ILE A 127 7.39 -4.98 12.53
CA ILE A 127 8.83 -5.21 12.38
C ILE A 127 9.45 -4.17 11.44
N CYS A 128 8.84 -3.95 10.28
CA CYS A 128 9.30 -2.97 9.29
C CYS A 128 8.15 -2.50 8.38
N TYR A 129 8.45 -1.51 7.56
CA TYR A 129 7.57 -0.92 6.57
C TYR A 129 8.09 -1.16 5.15
N VAL A 130 7.19 -1.47 4.21
CA VAL A 130 7.49 -1.65 2.79
C VAL A 130 6.61 -0.69 1.99
N GLY A 131 7.20 0.32 1.37
CA GLY A 131 6.41 1.29 0.62
C GLY A 131 7.20 2.52 0.19
N THR A 132 6.47 3.55 -0.14
CA THR A 132 7.00 4.87 -0.50
C THR A 132 7.52 5.59 0.76
N ASP A 133 8.65 6.28 0.65
CA ASP A 133 8.98 7.34 1.60
C ASP A 133 8.01 8.50 1.37
N ASN A 134 6.91 8.50 2.14
CA ASN A 134 5.78 9.38 1.89
C ASN A 134 6.10 10.85 2.14
N LYS A 135 7.00 11.15 3.08
CA LYS A 135 7.42 12.53 3.33
C LYS A 135 8.26 13.08 2.19
N GLU A 136 9.24 12.29 1.70
CA GLU A 136 10.01 12.68 0.51
C GLU A 136 9.12 12.75 -0.74
N ALA A 137 8.17 11.83 -0.92
CA ALA A 137 7.20 11.89 -2.02
C ALA A 137 6.33 13.18 -1.95
N GLY A 138 5.95 13.60 -0.74
CA GLY A 138 5.28 14.87 -0.51
C GLY A 138 6.14 16.08 -0.90
N LYS A 139 7.44 16.04 -0.62
CA LYS A 139 8.39 17.08 -1.06
C LYS A 139 8.50 17.13 -2.59
N GLU A 140 8.55 15.97 -3.26
CA GLU A 140 8.55 15.92 -4.73
C GLU A 140 7.25 16.51 -5.31
N ALA A 141 6.08 16.21 -4.69
CA ALA A 141 4.82 16.85 -5.06
C ALA A 141 4.88 18.37 -4.87
N GLY A 142 5.46 18.85 -3.77
CA GLY A 142 5.66 20.27 -3.50
C GLY A 142 6.58 20.93 -4.52
N LYS A 143 7.67 20.29 -4.93
CA LYS A 143 8.59 20.78 -5.97
C LYS A 143 7.87 20.90 -7.32
N ALA A 144 7.15 19.84 -7.74
CA ALA A 144 6.35 19.85 -8.95
C ALA A 144 5.28 20.95 -8.90
N PHE A 145 4.61 21.12 -7.76
CA PHE A 145 3.62 22.17 -7.58
C PHE A 145 4.23 23.57 -7.74
N LYS A 146 5.37 23.85 -7.10
CA LYS A 146 6.08 25.14 -7.23
C LYS A 146 6.59 25.42 -8.64
N GLN A 147 6.99 24.38 -9.38
CA GLN A 147 7.43 24.51 -10.77
C GLN A 147 6.30 25.06 -11.65
N HIS A 148 5.06 24.63 -11.42
CA HIS A 148 3.89 25.05 -12.18
C HIS A 148 3.20 26.28 -11.58
N LEU A 149 3.28 26.49 -10.25
CA LEU A 149 2.66 27.60 -9.53
C LEU A 149 3.67 28.25 -8.59
N PRO A 150 4.41 29.29 -9.03
CA PRO A 150 5.42 29.97 -8.20
C PRO A 150 4.85 30.66 -6.94
N LYS A 151 3.56 31.03 -6.97
CA LYS A 151 2.83 31.66 -5.85
C LYS A 151 1.32 31.49 -6.05
N GLY A 152 0.54 31.52 -4.98
CA GLY A 152 -0.93 31.49 -5.09
C GLY A 152 -1.63 30.88 -3.91
N LYS A 153 -2.96 30.76 -4.04
CA LYS A 153 -3.83 30.10 -3.07
C LYS A 153 -4.04 28.65 -3.47
N PHE A 154 -3.93 27.76 -2.52
CA PHE A 154 -4.09 26.35 -2.78
C PHE A 154 -5.00 25.64 -1.78
N ALA A 155 -5.53 24.51 -2.19
CA ALA A 155 -6.25 23.55 -1.36
C ALA A 155 -5.51 22.21 -1.35
N ILE A 156 -5.73 21.43 -0.31
CA ILE A 156 -5.31 20.03 -0.22
C ILE A 156 -6.56 19.16 -0.18
N LEU A 157 -6.62 18.15 -1.06
CA LEU A 157 -7.57 17.06 -1.00
C LEU A 157 -6.84 15.82 -0.47
N THR A 158 -7.43 15.12 0.49
CA THR A 158 -6.84 13.93 1.11
C THR A 158 -7.85 12.80 1.24
N GLY A 159 -7.39 11.60 1.53
CA GLY A 159 -8.25 10.47 1.90
C GLY A 159 -8.66 10.52 3.37
N GLY A 160 -8.49 9.43 4.09
CA GLY A 160 -8.76 9.38 5.53
C GLY A 160 -7.74 10.16 6.35
N LEU A 161 -8.22 11.02 7.28
CA LEU A 161 -7.36 11.88 8.11
C LEU A 161 -6.44 11.11 9.08
N ALA A 162 -6.74 9.85 9.38
CA ALA A 162 -5.95 9.00 10.26
C ALA A 162 -4.91 8.11 9.53
N ALA A 163 -4.78 8.27 8.21
CA ALA A 163 -3.81 7.53 7.41
C ALA A 163 -2.42 8.19 7.48
N ALA A 164 -1.44 7.45 7.99
CA ALA A 164 -0.08 7.96 8.20
C ALA A 164 0.56 8.43 6.89
N ASN A 165 0.49 7.62 5.82
CA ASN A 165 1.07 7.95 4.52
C ASN A 165 0.56 9.28 3.95
N LEU A 166 -0.73 9.57 4.08
CA LEU A 166 -1.33 10.79 3.56
C LEU A 166 -0.88 12.02 4.35
N ASN A 167 -0.81 11.89 5.67
CA ASN A 167 -0.34 12.95 6.55
C ASN A 167 1.13 13.28 6.30
N GLU A 168 1.98 12.27 6.10
CA GLU A 168 3.40 12.45 5.74
C GLU A 168 3.57 13.14 4.38
N ARG A 169 2.75 12.79 3.36
CA ARG A 169 2.74 13.48 2.05
C ARG A 169 2.37 14.95 2.21
N ILE A 170 1.35 15.25 3.01
CA ILE A 170 0.92 16.63 3.29
C ILE A 170 2.02 17.39 4.04
N GLU A 171 2.67 16.77 5.01
CA GLU A 171 3.79 17.37 5.73
C GLU A 171 4.94 17.71 4.78
N GLY A 172 5.40 16.74 3.98
CA GLY A 172 6.46 16.95 2.99
C GLY A 172 6.11 18.02 1.96
N PHE A 173 4.86 18.04 1.47
CA PHE A 173 4.38 19.07 0.56
C PHE A 173 4.45 20.46 1.19
N LYS A 174 3.97 20.61 2.44
CA LYS A 174 3.98 21.89 3.17
C LYS A 174 5.38 22.36 3.52
N GLU A 175 6.37 21.48 3.65
CA GLU A 175 7.77 21.89 3.83
C GLU A 175 8.32 22.64 2.60
N ILE A 176 7.83 22.32 1.42
CA ILE A 176 8.25 22.92 0.15
C ILE A 176 7.37 24.09 -0.23
N VAL A 177 6.04 23.95 -0.12
CA VAL A 177 5.04 24.97 -0.46
C VAL A 177 4.74 25.80 0.78
N THR A 178 5.68 26.67 1.12
CA THR A 178 5.67 27.47 2.34
C THR A 178 6.09 28.91 2.06
N GLY A 179 5.91 29.79 3.04
CA GLY A 179 6.27 31.21 2.98
C GLY A 179 5.10 32.10 2.53
N SER A 180 5.36 33.40 2.42
CA SER A 180 4.34 34.42 2.13
C SER A 180 3.74 34.33 0.73
N ASP A 181 4.39 33.59 -0.17
CA ASP A 181 3.92 33.42 -1.56
C ASP A 181 2.75 32.45 -1.68
N TYR A 182 2.51 31.63 -0.65
CA TYR A 182 1.47 30.61 -0.66
C TYR A 182 0.47 30.77 0.46
N THR A 183 -0.80 30.58 0.15
CA THR A 183 -1.89 30.62 1.13
C THR A 183 -2.75 29.37 1.00
N GLU A 184 -2.74 28.50 2.00
CA GLU A 184 -3.70 27.41 2.10
C GLU A 184 -5.08 27.97 2.46
N ILE A 185 -6.12 27.57 1.70
CA ILE A 185 -7.48 28.06 1.97
C ILE A 185 -8.07 27.43 3.24
N SER A 186 -9.01 28.14 3.87
CA SER A 186 -9.70 27.67 5.07
C SER A 186 -10.48 26.39 4.80
N GLY A 187 -10.41 25.44 5.72
CA GLY A 187 -11.06 24.14 5.66
C GLY A 187 -10.21 23.05 5.00
N SER A 188 -9.07 23.40 4.41
CA SER A 188 -8.08 22.42 3.92
C SER A 188 -7.32 21.79 5.11
N PRO A 189 -6.96 20.48 5.06
CA PRO A 189 -7.23 19.52 3.98
C PRO A 189 -8.69 19.01 3.97
N PHE A 190 -9.22 18.72 2.77
CA PHE A 190 -10.58 18.21 2.55
C PHE A 190 -10.55 16.69 2.42
N PRO A 191 -11.15 15.92 3.37
CA PRO A 191 -11.10 14.46 3.34
C PRO A 191 -12.16 13.86 2.42
N CYS A 192 -11.75 12.98 1.51
CA CYS A 192 -12.66 12.16 0.69
C CYS A 192 -12.85 10.74 1.22
N ASP A 193 -12.20 10.36 2.33
CA ASP A 193 -12.30 9.03 2.96
C ASP A 193 -11.99 7.88 1.98
N ASP A 194 -10.98 8.07 1.13
CA ASP A 194 -10.55 7.13 0.08
C ASP A 194 -11.65 6.79 -0.95
N ASP A 195 -12.69 7.63 -1.07
CA ASP A 195 -13.79 7.50 -2.03
C ASP A 195 -13.58 8.42 -3.24
N ALA A 196 -13.51 7.82 -4.43
CA ALA A 196 -13.27 8.53 -5.68
C ALA A 196 -14.43 9.46 -6.09
N VAL A 197 -15.68 9.06 -5.84
CA VAL A 197 -16.87 9.88 -6.16
C VAL A 197 -16.91 11.09 -5.25
N LYS A 198 -16.66 10.91 -3.96
CA LYS A 198 -16.53 11.99 -2.99
C LYS A 198 -15.36 12.91 -3.33
N GLY A 199 -14.23 12.35 -3.79
CA GLY A 199 -13.09 13.14 -4.26
C GLY A 199 -13.44 14.09 -5.41
N VAL A 200 -14.17 13.62 -6.41
CA VAL A 200 -14.68 14.46 -7.52
C VAL A 200 -15.65 15.53 -7.01
N GLN A 201 -16.58 15.17 -6.11
CA GLN A 201 -17.52 16.14 -5.53
C GLN A 201 -16.79 17.25 -4.76
N ILE A 202 -15.77 16.89 -3.99
CA ILE A 202 -14.93 17.86 -3.24
C ILE A 202 -14.22 18.82 -4.20
N ILE A 203 -13.67 18.33 -5.32
CA ILE A 203 -13.08 19.21 -6.36
C ILE A 203 -14.11 20.23 -6.84
N GLN A 204 -15.32 19.78 -7.18
CA GLN A 204 -16.39 20.66 -7.63
C GLN A 204 -16.77 21.70 -6.57
N ASP A 205 -16.90 21.29 -5.32
CA ASP A 205 -17.28 22.15 -4.19
C ASP A 205 -16.19 23.21 -3.90
N ILE A 206 -14.92 22.79 -3.90
CA ILE A 206 -13.78 23.69 -3.74
C ILE A 206 -13.77 24.75 -4.84
N LEU A 207 -13.89 24.35 -6.12
CA LEU A 207 -13.83 25.28 -7.24
C LEU A 207 -15.06 26.21 -7.30
N THR A 208 -16.19 25.75 -6.82
CA THR A 208 -17.41 26.59 -6.70
C THR A 208 -17.25 27.62 -5.59
N ARG A 209 -16.73 27.21 -4.43
CA ARG A 209 -16.60 28.07 -3.25
C ARG A 209 -15.41 29.04 -3.37
N TYR A 210 -14.36 28.61 -4.06
CA TYR A 210 -13.12 29.38 -4.22
C TYR A 210 -12.78 29.55 -5.70
N PRO A 211 -13.54 30.37 -6.46
CA PRO A 211 -13.35 30.53 -7.91
C PRO A 211 -11.99 31.11 -8.32
N ASN A 212 -11.31 31.78 -7.38
CA ASN A 212 -9.96 32.34 -7.57
C ASN A 212 -8.86 31.48 -6.93
N LEU A 213 -9.09 30.17 -6.77
CA LEU A 213 -8.07 29.23 -6.33
C LEU A 213 -7.04 29.02 -7.44
N ASP A 214 -5.75 28.95 -7.08
CA ASP A 214 -4.66 28.84 -8.06
C ASP A 214 -4.16 27.39 -8.20
N GLY A 215 -4.40 26.53 -7.20
CA GLY A 215 -4.01 25.13 -7.32
C GLY A 215 -4.63 24.22 -6.29
N ILE A 216 -4.58 22.88 -6.59
CA ILE A 216 -4.99 21.82 -5.69
C ILE A 216 -3.88 20.76 -5.63
N PHE A 217 -3.52 20.36 -4.43
CA PHE A 217 -2.71 19.18 -4.17
C PHE A 217 -3.62 18.04 -3.70
N CYS A 218 -3.58 16.90 -4.40
CA CYS A 218 -4.26 15.69 -3.99
C CYS A 218 -3.22 14.73 -3.40
N SER A 219 -3.33 14.38 -2.12
CA SER A 219 -2.39 13.46 -1.46
C SER A 219 -2.56 12.00 -1.88
N GLY A 220 -3.54 11.71 -2.75
CA GLY A 220 -3.80 10.43 -3.42
C GLY A 220 -4.64 10.65 -4.66
N GLY A 221 -4.80 9.62 -5.50
CA GLY A 221 -5.34 9.70 -6.86
C GLY A 221 -6.86 9.71 -7.01
N TRP A 222 -7.64 9.60 -5.93
CA TRP A 222 -9.09 9.32 -5.96
C TRP A 222 -9.90 10.15 -6.95
N PRO A 223 -9.76 11.49 -7.05
CA PRO A 223 -10.59 12.25 -7.97
C PRO A 223 -10.26 11.97 -9.44
N LEU A 224 -9.06 11.48 -9.74
CA LEU A 224 -8.59 11.29 -11.12
C LEU A 224 -8.89 9.88 -11.66
N PHE A 225 -8.75 8.82 -10.86
CA PHE A 225 -8.88 7.46 -11.39
C PHE A 225 -10.33 6.93 -11.38
N GLY A 226 -11.21 7.43 -10.51
CA GLY A 226 -12.50 6.79 -10.28
C GLY A 226 -13.55 7.04 -11.37
N ALA A 227 -13.59 8.25 -11.92
CA ALA A 227 -14.54 8.65 -12.96
C ALA A 227 -13.96 9.83 -13.78
N PRO A 228 -13.06 9.59 -14.74
CA PRO A 228 -12.37 10.64 -15.48
C PRO A 228 -13.28 11.70 -16.10
N GLU A 229 -14.41 11.29 -16.68
CA GLU A 229 -15.37 12.22 -17.28
C GLU A 229 -16.05 13.11 -16.23
N ALA A 230 -16.38 12.55 -15.07
CA ALA A 230 -16.96 13.30 -13.96
C ALA A 230 -15.95 14.29 -13.38
N TYR A 231 -14.68 13.89 -13.26
CA TYR A 231 -13.59 14.76 -12.85
C TYR A 231 -13.41 15.93 -13.82
N VAL A 232 -13.31 15.69 -15.13
CA VAL A 232 -13.19 16.76 -16.14
C VAL A 232 -14.40 17.68 -16.11
N LYS A 233 -15.60 17.14 -15.92
CA LYS A 233 -16.83 17.94 -15.76
C LYS A 233 -16.78 18.81 -14.49
N ALA A 234 -16.27 18.29 -13.37
CA ALA A 234 -16.10 19.02 -12.12
C ALA A 234 -15.11 20.19 -12.24
N LEU A 235 -14.06 20.05 -13.05
CA LEU A 235 -13.13 21.14 -13.36
C LEU A 235 -13.81 22.31 -14.08
N GLY A 236 -14.81 22.06 -14.91
CA GLY A 236 -15.56 23.06 -15.63
C GLY A 236 -14.67 24.01 -16.41
N LYS A 237 -14.79 25.32 -16.16
CA LYS A 237 -13.99 26.35 -16.84
C LYS A 237 -12.50 26.32 -16.49
N ARG A 238 -12.11 25.66 -15.40
CA ARG A 238 -10.70 25.56 -14.97
C ARG A 238 -9.87 24.64 -15.86
N VAL A 239 -10.51 23.87 -16.76
CA VAL A 239 -9.80 23.08 -17.79
C VAL A 239 -8.90 23.96 -18.65
N GLU A 240 -9.40 25.10 -19.10
CA GLU A 240 -8.60 26.03 -19.94
C GLU A 240 -7.48 26.69 -19.12
N ASP A 241 -7.72 26.97 -17.84
CA ASP A 241 -6.68 27.48 -16.94
C ASP A 241 -5.59 26.44 -16.68
N LEU A 242 -5.93 25.15 -16.51
CA LEU A 242 -4.97 24.05 -16.39
C LEU A 242 -4.08 23.96 -17.63
N LYS A 243 -4.66 23.90 -18.82
CA LYS A 243 -3.93 23.85 -20.10
C LYS A 243 -3.04 25.06 -20.33
N ALA A 244 -3.43 26.22 -19.78
CA ALA A 244 -2.66 27.48 -19.86
C ALA A 244 -1.66 27.66 -18.71
N ASN A 245 -1.48 26.67 -17.82
CA ASN A 245 -0.68 26.74 -16.59
C ASN A 245 -1.06 27.94 -15.66
N LYS A 246 -2.35 28.30 -15.64
CA LYS A 246 -2.91 29.33 -14.74
C LYS A 246 -3.60 28.73 -13.53
N PHE A 247 -3.82 27.43 -13.54
CA PHE A 247 -4.33 26.61 -12.45
C PHE A 247 -3.53 25.31 -12.41
N VAL A 248 -3.23 24.80 -11.24
CA VAL A 248 -2.33 23.66 -11.07
C VAL A 248 -3.03 22.55 -10.27
N ILE A 249 -2.94 21.34 -10.76
CA ILE A 249 -3.31 20.13 -9.98
C ILE A 249 -2.12 19.20 -9.99
N VAL A 250 -1.62 18.88 -8.79
CA VAL A 250 -0.65 17.82 -8.57
C VAL A 250 -1.33 16.71 -7.77
N SER A 251 -1.22 15.48 -8.24
CA SER A 251 -1.86 14.31 -7.63
C SER A 251 -0.86 13.18 -7.43
N PHE A 252 -1.28 12.16 -6.71
CA PHE A 252 -0.53 10.93 -6.55
C PHE A 252 -1.05 9.87 -7.51
N ASP A 253 -0.20 8.86 -7.69
CA ASP A 253 -0.33 7.66 -8.50
C ASP A 253 -0.17 7.90 -10.00
N THR A 254 -0.03 6.80 -10.74
CA THR A 254 0.17 6.80 -12.21
C THR A 254 -0.63 5.66 -12.82
N LEU A 255 -1.87 5.52 -12.37
CA LEU A 255 -2.80 4.57 -12.96
C LEU A 255 -3.11 4.97 -14.41
N PRO A 256 -3.50 4.03 -15.27
CA PRO A 256 -3.69 4.32 -16.71
C PRO A 256 -4.62 5.51 -17.00
N GLU A 257 -5.69 5.68 -16.20
CA GLU A 257 -6.62 6.80 -16.39
C GLU A 257 -6.01 8.14 -15.97
N GLU A 258 -5.19 8.16 -14.91
CA GLU A 258 -4.48 9.35 -14.44
C GLU A 258 -3.43 9.81 -15.45
N LEU A 259 -2.67 8.88 -16.03
CA LEU A 259 -1.72 9.17 -17.11
C LEU A 259 -2.40 9.75 -18.35
N LYS A 260 -3.58 9.24 -18.72
CA LYS A 260 -4.39 9.80 -19.83
C LYS A 260 -4.87 11.21 -19.51
N LEU A 261 -5.32 11.46 -18.28
CA LEU A 261 -5.73 12.80 -17.84
C LEU A 261 -4.54 13.78 -17.88
N LEU A 262 -3.37 13.37 -17.39
CA LEU A 262 -2.15 14.16 -17.46
C LEU A 262 -1.77 14.47 -18.91
N LYS A 263 -1.74 13.48 -19.79
CA LYS A 263 -1.41 13.65 -21.21
C LYS A 263 -2.36 14.63 -21.92
N ASN A 264 -3.62 14.66 -21.53
CA ASN A 264 -4.65 15.55 -22.08
C ASN A 264 -4.70 16.93 -21.41
N GLY A 265 -3.80 17.22 -20.47
CA GLY A 265 -3.70 18.52 -19.78
C GLY A 265 -4.79 18.76 -18.73
N PHE A 266 -5.35 17.69 -18.15
CA PHE A 266 -6.33 17.77 -17.05
C PHE A 266 -5.71 17.63 -15.66
N CYS A 267 -4.38 17.56 -15.60
CA CYS A 267 -3.58 17.54 -14.39
C CYS A 267 -2.19 18.06 -14.75
N SER A 268 -1.45 18.64 -13.83
CA SER A 268 -0.14 19.25 -14.09
C SER A 268 1.02 18.29 -13.87
N ALA A 269 0.93 17.47 -12.79
CA ALA A 269 1.91 16.44 -12.49
C ALA A 269 1.30 15.33 -11.63
N LEU A 270 1.91 14.15 -11.72
CA LEU A 270 1.59 12.96 -10.93
C LEU A 270 2.84 12.47 -10.19
N ILE A 271 2.66 12.04 -8.96
CA ILE A 271 3.71 11.39 -8.15
C ILE A 271 3.41 9.90 -8.12
N GLY A 272 4.03 9.16 -9.02
CA GLY A 272 3.81 7.73 -9.20
C GLY A 272 4.44 6.91 -8.10
N GLN A 273 3.67 6.07 -7.45
CA GLN A 273 4.14 5.03 -6.54
C GLN A 273 4.39 3.72 -7.29
N ARG A 274 4.91 2.71 -6.60
CA ARG A 274 5.24 1.40 -7.18
C ARG A 274 4.47 0.27 -6.49
N PRO A 275 3.13 0.19 -6.64
CA PRO A 275 2.28 -0.75 -5.93
C PRO A 275 2.64 -2.23 -6.19
N TYR A 276 2.98 -2.60 -7.43
CA TYR A 276 3.46 -3.94 -7.73
C TYR A 276 4.69 -4.31 -6.89
N ALA A 277 5.67 -3.40 -6.79
CA ALA A 277 6.87 -3.63 -5.98
C ALA A 277 6.53 -3.72 -4.49
N MET A 278 5.55 -2.96 -3.99
CA MET A 278 5.10 -3.08 -2.60
C MET A 278 4.56 -4.48 -2.31
N GLY A 279 3.74 -5.04 -3.19
CA GLY A 279 3.23 -6.40 -3.05
C GLY A 279 4.33 -7.45 -3.09
N ALA A 280 5.20 -7.40 -4.09
CA ALA A 280 6.30 -8.36 -4.26
C ALA A 280 7.29 -8.29 -3.08
N LYS A 281 7.74 -7.07 -2.72
CA LYS A 281 8.70 -6.87 -1.61
C LYS A 281 8.12 -7.25 -0.25
N SER A 282 6.83 -7.07 -0.03
CA SER A 282 6.17 -7.54 1.19
C SER A 282 6.27 -9.07 1.33
N MET A 283 6.13 -9.81 0.23
CA MET A 283 6.31 -11.27 0.23
C MET A 283 7.75 -11.67 0.51
N ASP A 284 8.74 -11.02 -0.14
CA ASP A 284 10.17 -11.24 0.12
C ASP A 284 10.49 -11.07 1.61
N VAL A 285 10.07 -9.93 2.19
CA VAL A 285 10.33 -9.60 3.60
C VAL A 285 9.65 -10.58 4.55
N LEU A 286 8.38 -10.94 4.30
CA LEU A 286 7.69 -11.92 5.13
C LEU A 286 8.33 -13.31 5.07
N ASN A 287 8.82 -13.72 3.88
CA ASN A 287 9.54 -14.98 3.75
C ASN A 287 10.85 -14.95 4.53
N ASP A 288 11.65 -13.88 4.41
CA ASP A 288 12.88 -13.70 5.17
C ASP A 288 12.64 -13.72 6.68
N LEU A 289 11.63 -13.01 7.17
CA LEU A 289 11.23 -13.03 8.57
C LEU A 289 10.83 -14.42 9.06
N SER A 290 10.12 -15.19 8.23
CA SER A 290 9.71 -16.56 8.55
C SER A 290 10.90 -17.54 8.62
N GLU A 291 12.04 -17.17 8.04
CA GLU A 291 13.32 -17.89 8.09
C GLU A 291 14.24 -17.38 9.23
N GLY A 292 13.76 -16.46 10.06
CA GLY A 292 14.52 -15.90 11.18
C GLY A 292 15.51 -14.80 10.78
N LYS A 293 15.44 -14.30 9.54
CA LYS A 293 16.23 -13.14 9.11
C LYS A 293 15.69 -11.84 9.70
N LYS A 294 16.47 -10.79 9.70
CA LYS A 294 16.03 -9.46 10.15
C LYS A 294 15.21 -8.76 9.07
N GLY A 295 14.15 -8.07 9.48
CA GLY A 295 13.39 -7.17 8.60
C GLY A 295 13.92 -5.75 8.67
N GLU A 296 14.00 -5.09 7.52
CA GLU A 296 14.36 -3.68 7.39
C GLU A 296 13.31 -2.95 6.55
N ASN A 297 13.18 -1.64 6.74
CA ASN A 297 12.28 -0.83 5.92
C ASN A 297 12.74 -0.87 4.45
N VAL A 298 11.79 -1.01 3.54
CA VAL A 298 12.04 -1.05 2.10
C VAL A 298 11.34 0.14 1.44
N ASN A 299 12.13 1.10 0.95
CA ASN A 299 11.61 2.19 0.13
C ASN A 299 11.45 1.71 -1.32
N THR A 300 10.23 1.72 -1.84
CA THR A 300 9.93 1.33 -3.23
C THR A 300 10.18 2.45 -4.25
N GLY A 301 10.44 3.67 -3.77
CA GLY A 301 10.68 4.85 -4.60
C GLY A 301 9.42 5.47 -5.19
N VAL A 302 9.61 6.59 -5.86
CA VAL A 302 8.56 7.33 -6.60
C VAL A 302 9.09 7.79 -7.94
N ASP A 303 8.16 8.10 -8.85
CA ASP A 303 8.42 8.72 -10.15
C ASP A 303 7.64 10.03 -10.24
N VAL A 304 8.29 11.12 -10.66
CA VAL A 304 7.61 12.38 -10.95
C VAL A 304 7.28 12.41 -12.43
N VAL A 305 5.98 12.48 -12.73
CA VAL A 305 5.48 12.41 -14.10
C VAL A 305 4.73 13.69 -14.45
N ASP A 306 5.13 14.34 -15.54
CA ASP A 306 4.48 15.53 -16.10
C ASP A 306 4.34 15.40 -17.62
N SER A 307 3.90 16.46 -18.29
CA SER A 307 3.69 16.45 -19.73
C SER A 307 4.97 16.17 -20.55
N SER A 308 6.16 16.34 -19.97
CA SER A 308 7.44 16.13 -20.66
C SER A 308 7.86 14.66 -20.74
N ASN A 309 7.36 13.82 -19.83
CA ASN A 309 7.77 12.42 -19.72
C ASN A 309 6.61 11.41 -19.66
N VAL A 310 5.35 11.84 -19.65
CA VAL A 310 4.17 10.97 -19.50
C VAL A 310 4.11 9.84 -20.54
N ASP A 311 4.61 10.07 -21.74
CA ASP A 311 4.62 9.07 -22.83
C ASP A 311 5.49 7.84 -22.51
N GLN A 312 6.44 7.97 -21.60
CA GLN A 312 7.27 6.84 -21.14
C GLN A 312 6.49 5.88 -20.21
N PHE A 313 5.40 6.37 -19.62
CA PHE A 313 4.55 5.62 -18.69
C PHE A 313 3.28 5.08 -19.34
N LEU A 314 2.87 5.63 -20.48
CA LEU A 314 1.75 5.13 -21.31
C LEU A 314 2.25 3.97 -22.19
N LYS A 315 2.05 2.74 -21.72
CA LYS A 315 2.39 1.51 -22.47
C LYS A 315 1.13 0.83 -23.00
#